data_ae591b2f51d69e9320774eeb6527c9c2
#
_entry.id   ae591b2f51d69e9320774eeb6527c9c2
#
_cell.length_a   1.000
_cell.length_b   1.000
_cell.length_c   1.000
_cell.angle_alpha   90.00
_cell.angle_beta   90.00
_cell.angle_gamma   90.00
#
_symmetry.space_group_name_H-M   'P 1'
#
loop_
_entity.id
_entity.type
_entity.pdbx_description
1 polymer ?
#
loop_
_entity_poly.entity_id
_entity_poly.type
_entity_poly.pdbx_seq_one_letter_code
_entity_poly.pdbx_strand_id
1 'polypeptide(L)'
;MTFVFFYRNQGELLQRIPELRGPFSRILALKERAGFSLLSTLEDLEKLRFDEGEKAALAGRLAQHFTFWLQYHDLRFGTAPEKRLIDQGVFMTLIQITPYWQHGEGYAELLSEFASGKIN
;
A
#
# COMPACT_ATOMS: atom_id res chain seq x y z
N MET A 1 18.81 10.75 -1.10
CA MET A 1 17.33 10.80 -1.03
C MET A 1 16.82 9.54 -0.37
N THR A 2 16.04 9.69 0.69
CA THR A 2 15.41 8.57 1.34
C THR A 2 14.13 8.16 0.60
N PHE A 3 13.67 6.94 0.83
CA PHE A 3 12.40 6.42 0.35
C PHE A 3 11.24 7.37 0.70
N VAL A 4 11.18 7.82 1.95
CA VAL A 4 10.11 8.72 2.41
C VAL A 4 10.18 10.07 1.71
N PHE A 5 11.38 10.63 1.53
CA PHE A 5 11.56 11.88 0.79
C PHE A 5 11.00 11.79 -0.62
N PHE A 6 11.32 10.71 -1.33
CA PHE A 6 10.83 10.50 -2.70
C PHE A 6 9.30 10.51 -2.75
N TYR A 7 8.66 9.73 -1.89
CA TYR A 7 7.19 9.62 -1.90
C TYR A 7 6.49 10.90 -1.47
N ARG A 8 7.09 11.66 -0.54
CA ARG A 8 6.52 12.94 -0.11
C ARG A 8 6.56 14.01 -1.20
N ASN A 9 7.57 13.97 -2.05
CA ASN A 9 7.85 15.05 -2.99
C ASN A 9 7.55 14.71 -4.44
N GLN A 10 6.93 13.57 -4.71
CA GLN A 10 6.73 13.12 -6.10
C GLN A 10 5.90 14.10 -6.93
N GLY A 11 4.87 14.72 -6.36
CA GLY A 11 4.05 15.69 -7.09
C GLY A 11 4.85 16.91 -7.52
N GLU A 12 5.66 17.45 -6.60
CA GLU A 12 6.54 18.57 -6.89
C GLU A 12 7.60 18.20 -7.92
N LEU A 13 8.19 17.01 -7.79
CA LEU A 13 9.19 16.53 -8.75
C LEU A 13 8.61 16.44 -10.15
N LEU A 14 7.37 15.95 -10.30
CA LEU A 14 6.71 15.87 -11.61
C LEU A 14 6.45 17.25 -12.21
N GLN A 15 6.13 18.24 -11.39
CA GLN A 15 5.94 19.61 -11.86
C GLN A 15 7.23 20.25 -12.34
N ARG A 16 8.33 20.01 -11.63
CA ARG A 16 9.65 20.58 -11.97
C ARG A 16 10.33 19.85 -13.11
N ILE A 17 10.15 18.53 -13.18
CA ILE A 17 10.80 17.67 -14.17
C ILE A 17 9.74 16.81 -14.85
N PRO A 18 9.00 17.37 -15.85
CA PRO A 18 7.92 16.63 -16.51
C PRO A 18 8.37 15.32 -17.17
N GLU A 19 9.67 15.21 -17.52
CA GLU A 19 10.24 14.00 -18.12
C GLU A 19 10.16 12.79 -17.18
N LEU A 20 9.96 13.00 -15.89
CA LEU A 20 9.80 11.91 -14.92
C LEU A 20 8.44 11.21 -15.01
N ARG A 21 7.47 11.80 -15.72
CA ARG A 21 6.12 11.22 -15.81
C ARG A 21 6.14 9.80 -16.38
N GLY A 22 6.89 9.57 -17.44
CA GLY A 22 7.01 8.24 -18.06
C GLY A 22 7.57 7.20 -17.10
N PRO A 23 8.76 7.45 -16.49
CA PRO A 23 9.30 6.55 -15.47
C PRO A 23 8.35 6.30 -14.29
N PHE A 24 7.67 7.33 -13.78
CA PHE A 24 6.72 7.15 -12.68
C PHE A 24 5.53 6.30 -13.09
N SER A 25 5.02 6.49 -14.30
CA SER A 25 3.94 5.65 -14.82
C SER A 25 4.36 4.18 -14.90
N ARG A 26 5.58 3.92 -15.32
CA ARG A 26 6.12 2.55 -15.36
C ARG A 26 6.27 1.95 -13.97
N ILE A 27 6.69 2.75 -13.00
CA ILE A 27 6.80 2.29 -11.60
C ILE A 27 5.43 1.92 -11.06
N LEU A 28 4.40 2.74 -11.32
CA LEU A 28 3.04 2.43 -10.90
C LEU A 28 2.53 1.13 -11.53
N ALA A 29 2.79 0.92 -12.81
CA ALA A 29 2.41 -0.32 -13.49
C ALA A 29 3.12 -1.54 -12.90
N LEU A 30 4.39 -1.39 -12.52
CA LEU A 30 5.15 -2.45 -11.86
C LEU A 30 4.55 -2.77 -10.48
N LYS A 31 4.17 -1.74 -9.72
CA LYS A 31 3.55 -1.93 -8.41
C LYS A 31 2.20 -2.66 -8.53
N GLU A 32 1.41 -2.31 -9.53
CA GLU A 32 0.14 -2.98 -9.78
C GLU A 32 0.36 -4.46 -10.09
N ARG A 33 1.33 -4.78 -10.95
CA ARG A 33 1.65 -6.16 -11.29
C ARG A 33 2.19 -6.94 -10.10
N ALA A 34 3.05 -6.32 -9.31
CA ALA A 34 3.58 -6.95 -8.11
C ALA A 34 2.46 -7.22 -7.09
N GLY A 35 1.56 -6.26 -6.91
CA GLY A 35 0.39 -6.42 -6.05
C GLY A 35 -0.53 -7.53 -6.53
N PHE A 36 -0.83 -7.55 -7.83
CA PHE A 36 -1.66 -8.61 -8.42
C PHE A 36 -1.02 -9.99 -8.21
N SER A 37 0.28 -10.10 -8.42
CA SER A 37 1.02 -11.35 -8.24
C SER A 37 0.97 -11.81 -6.78
N LEU A 38 1.17 -10.90 -5.83
CA LEU A 38 1.07 -11.21 -4.41
C LEU A 38 -0.34 -11.68 -4.04
N LEU A 39 -1.37 -10.97 -4.50
CA LEU A 39 -2.76 -11.35 -4.23
C LEU A 39 -3.09 -12.70 -4.84
N SER A 40 -2.57 -13.00 -6.04
CA SER A 40 -2.74 -14.29 -6.69
C SER A 40 -2.09 -15.42 -5.88
N THR A 41 -0.91 -15.17 -5.32
CA THR A 41 -0.25 -16.14 -4.46
C THR A 41 -1.08 -16.42 -3.21
N LEU A 42 -1.60 -15.38 -2.58
CA LEU A 42 -2.44 -15.54 -1.38
C LEU A 42 -3.77 -16.25 -1.71
N GLU A 43 -4.31 -16.01 -2.89
CA GLU A 43 -5.50 -16.71 -3.37
C GLU A 43 -5.20 -18.21 -3.58
N ASP A 44 -4.07 -18.51 -4.18
CA ASP A 44 -3.63 -19.90 -4.40
C ASP A 44 -3.40 -20.64 -3.09
N LEU A 45 -2.99 -19.92 -2.05
CA LEU A 45 -2.81 -20.46 -0.69
C LEU A 45 -4.13 -20.50 0.09
N GLU A 46 -5.23 -20.18 -0.55
CA GLU A 46 -6.58 -20.18 0.03
C GLU A 46 -6.73 -19.19 1.20
N LYS A 47 -5.90 -18.14 1.24
CA LYS A 47 -6.01 -17.08 2.25
C LYS A 47 -7.00 -16.00 1.84
N LEU A 48 -7.11 -15.73 0.54
CA LEU A 48 -7.99 -14.72 -0.02
C LEU A 48 -8.89 -15.35 -1.07
N ARG A 49 -10.07 -14.73 -1.26
CA ARG A 49 -11.01 -15.11 -2.31
C ARG A 49 -11.53 -13.87 -3.00
N PHE A 50 -11.51 -13.87 -4.33
CA PHE A 50 -11.97 -12.76 -5.14
C PHE A 50 -13.04 -13.21 -6.12
N ASP A 51 -14.04 -12.34 -6.34
CA ASP A 51 -14.92 -12.45 -7.48
C ASP A 51 -14.25 -11.81 -8.70
N GLU A 52 -14.84 -11.98 -9.88
CA GLU A 52 -14.27 -11.51 -11.12
C GLU A 52 -13.97 -9.99 -11.05
N GLY A 53 -12.76 -9.62 -11.42
CA GLY A 53 -12.31 -8.23 -11.48
C GLY A 53 -11.87 -7.64 -10.16
N GLU A 54 -12.21 -8.23 -9.04
CA GLU A 54 -11.88 -7.66 -7.72
C GLU A 54 -10.38 -7.66 -7.44
N LYS A 55 -9.67 -8.71 -7.83
CA LYS A 55 -8.23 -8.81 -7.58
C LYS A 55 -7.48 -7.71 -8.32
N ALA A 56 -7.79 -7.48 -9.58
CA ALA A 56 -7.15 -6.43 -10.37
C ALA A 56 -7.47 -5.04 -9.81
N ALA A 57 -8.73 -4.80 -9.42
CA ALA A 57 -9.14 -3.53 -8.83
C ALA A 57 -8.42 -3.29 -7.49
N LEU A 58 -8.29 -4.31 -6.66
CA LEU A 58 -7.59 -4.19 -5.40
C LEU A 58 -6.09 -3.94 -5.62
N ALA A 59 -5.47 -4.62 -6.58
CA ALA A 59 -4.06 -4.38 -6.90
C ALA A 59 -3.81 -2.92 -7.30
N GLY A 60 -4.70 -2.34 -8.12
CA GLY A 60 -4.63 -0.93 -8.49
C GLY A 60 -4.78 -0.01 -7.29
N ARG A 61 -5.72 -0.30 -6.41
CA ARG A 61 -5.93 0.51 -5.19
C ARG A 61 -4.73 0.43 -4.26
N LEU A 62 -4.13 -0.74 -4.09
CA LEU A 62 -2.94 -0.89 -3.26
C LEU A 62 -1.76 -0.11 -3.83
N ALA A 63 -1.59 -0.10 -5.15
CA ALA A 63 -0.55 0.70 -5.78
C ALA A 63 -0.76 2.20 -5.52
N GLN A 64 -2.00 2.68 -5.63
CA GLN A 64 -2.33 4.06 -5.27
C GLN A 64 -2.03 4.35 -3.82
N HIS A 65 -2.44 3.46 -2.92
CA HIS A 65 -2.20 3.62 -1.50
C HIS A 65 -0.71 3.74 -1.21
N PHE A 66 0.10 2.78 -1.68
CA PHE A 66 1.54 2.81 -1.44
C PHE A 66 2.25 4.00 -2.05
N THR A 67 1.67 4.59 -3.09
CA THR A 67 2.30 5.71 -3.78
C THR A 67 1.95 7.05 -3.13
N PHE A 68 0.71 7.23 -2.65
CA PHE A 68 0.21 8.55 -2.25
C PHE A 68 -0.14 8.69 -0.78
N TRP A 69 -0.13 7.62 0.02
CA TRP A 69 -0.59 7.68 1.41
C TRP A 69 0.27 8.59 2.29
N LEU A 70 1.56 8.73 1.99
CA LEU A 70 2.44 9.62 2.77
C LEU A 70 2.03 11.08 2.61
N GLN A 71 1.67 11.51 1.41
CA GLN A 71 1.17 12.86 1.19
C GLN A 71 -0.13 13.10 1.96
N TYR A 72 -1.05 12.16 1.87
CA TYR A 72 -2.30 12.23 2.62
C TYR A 72 -2.03 12.35 4.12
N HIS A 73 -1.16 11.48 4.64
CA HIS A 73 -0.85 11.47 6.07
C HIS A 73 -0.25 12.80 6.53
N ASP A 74 0.72 13.32 5.78
CA ASP A 74 1.37 14.59 6.12
C ASP A 74 0.37 15.76 6.12
N LEU A 75 -0.53 15.79 5.15
CA LEU A 75 -1.55 16.83 5.07
C LEU A 75 -2.57 16.75 6.20
N ARG A 76 -2.94 15.54 6.61
CA ARG A 76 -3.97 15.33 7.65
C ARG A 76 -3.43 15.44 9.06
N PHE A 77 -2.25 14.87 9.33
CA PHE A 77 -1.76 14.65 10.68
C PHE A 77 -0.38 15.24 10.95
N GLY A 78 0.29 15.78 9.94
CA GLY A 78 1.63 16.30 10.08
C GLY A 78 2.70 15.22 9.98
N THR A 79 3.95 15.63 10.10
CA THR A 79 5.10 14.75 9.95
C THR A 79 5.24 13.81 11.15
N ALA A 80 5.53 12.54 10.88
CA ALA A 80 5.76 11.51 11.90
C ALA A 80 7.06 10.74 11.59
N PRO A 81 7.63 10.02 12.59
CA PRO A 81 8.80 9.18 12.35
C PRO A 81 8.55 8.14 11.25
N GLU A 82 9.58 7.88 10.45
CA GLU A 82 9.47 6.99 9.28
C GLU A 82 8.94 5.61 9.64
N LYS A 83 9.46 5.01 10.71
CA LYS A 83 9.02 3.69 11.16
C LYS A 83 7.53 3.65 11.46
N ARG A 84 7.02 4.67 12.15
CA ARG A 84 5.59 4.77 12.47
C ARG A 84 4.75 4.90 11.21
N LEU A 85 5.24 5.66 10.24
CA LEU A 85 4.56 5.82 8.95
C LEU A 85 4.47 4.49 8.20
N ILE A 86 5.55 3.71 8.20
CA ILE A 86 5.57 2.40 7.54
C ILE A 86 4.59 1.44 8.21
N ASP A 87 4.58 1.38 9.54
CA ASP A 87 3.65 0.53 10.29
C ASP A 87 2.19 0.88 10.00
N GLN A 88 1.87 2.17 9.95
CA GLN A 88 0.52 2.61 9.60
C GLN A 88 0.17 2.28 8.15
N GLY A 89 1.12 2.41 7.22
CA GLY A 89 0.91 2.02 5.82
C GLY A 89 0.58 0.53 5.68
N VAL A 90 1.31 -0.31 6.41
CA VAL A 90 1.05 -1.75 6.43
C VAL A 90 -0.32 -2.05 7.03
N PHE A 91 -0.67 -1.41 8.14
CA PHE A 91 -1.98 -1.58 8.78
C PHE A 91 -3.12 -1.22 7.83
N MET A 92 -3.02 -0.09 7.14
CA MET A 92 -4.03 0.35 6.19
C MET A 92 -4.14 -0.60 4.99
N THR A 93 -3.03 -1.21 4.58
CA THR A 93 -3.03 -2.23 3.54
C THR A 93 -3.81 -3.47 4.00
N LEU A 94 -3.56 -3.94 5.22
CA LEU A 94 -4.25 -5.09 5.78
C LEU A 94 -5.76 -4.84 5.87
N ILE A 95 -6.17 -3.64 6.26
CA ILE A 95 -7.59 -3.28 6.29
C ILE A 95 -8.23 -3.41 4.91
N GLN A 96 -7.53 -3.01 3.86
CA GLN A 96 -8.07 -3.07 2.50
C GLN A 96 -8.28 -4.50 2.00
N ILE A 97 -7.49 -5.47 2.48
CA ILE A 97 -7.66 -6.86 2.08
C ILE A 97 -8.63 -7.64 2.98
N THR A 98 -9.10 -7.03 4.08
CA THR A 98 -10.03 -7.67 5.03
C THR A 98 -11.26 -8.27 4.37
N PRO A 99 -11.96 -7.60 3.44
CA PRO A 99 -13.18 -8.15 2.84
C PRO A 99 -12.95 -9.45 2.07
N TYR A 100 -11.72 -9.74 1.69
CA TYR A 100 -11.37 -10.89 0.85
C TYR A 100 -10.73 -12.03 1.64
N TRP A 101 -10.50 -11.85 2.92
CA TRP A 101 -9.82 -12.83 3.76
C TRP A 101 -10.75 -13.99 4.11
N GLN A 102 -10.26 -15.22 3.92
CA GLN A 102 -11.07 -16.43 4.09
C GLN A 102 -11.01 -17.04 5.49
N HIS A 103 -9.89 -16.84 6.19
CA HIS A 103 -9.65 -17.42 7.50
C HIS A 103 -9.31 -16.32 8.49
N GLY A 104 -10.25 -16.02 9.41
CA GLY A 104 -10.10 -14.91 10.34
C GLY A 104 -9.05 -15.12 11.43
N GLU A 105 -8.64 -16.37 11.68
CA GLU A 105 -7.63 -16.66 12.68
C GLU A 105 -6.27 -16.16 12.25
N GLY A 106 -5.52 -15.59 13.18
CA GLY A 106 -4.22 -15.00 12.89
C GLY A 106 -4.31 -13.64 12.23
N TYR A 107 -5.27 -13.41 11.34
CA TYR A 107 -5.43 -12.12 10.68
C TYR A 107 -5.93 -11.06 11.67
N ALA A 108 -6.93 -11.39 12.47
CA ALA A 108 -7.45 -10.47 13.48
C ALA A 108 -6.38 -10.11 14.51
N GLU A 109 -5.55 -11.09 14.91
CA GLU A 109 -4.43 -10.84 15.81
C GLU A 109 -3.40 -9.91 15.19
N LEU A 110 -3.05 -10.13 13.92
CA LEU A 110 -2.10 -9.28 13.21
C LEU A 110 -2.59 -7.84 13.11
N LEU A 111 -3.85 -7.64 12.75
CA LEU A 111 -4.47 -6.31 12.72
C LEU A 111 -4.41 -5.65 14.09
N SER A 112 -4.75 -6.39 15.14
CA SER A 112 -4.72 -5.88 16.51
C SER A 112 -3.31 -5.43 16.90
N GLU A 113 -2.29 -6.19 16.54
CA GLU A 113 -0.91 -5.85 16.85
C GLU A 113 -0.47 -4.57 16.15
N PHE A 114 -0.80 -4.41 14.85
CA PHE A 114 -0.49 -3.19 14.12
C PHE A 114 -1.27 -1.98 14.67
N ALA A 115 -2.54 -2.16 15.00
CA ALA A 115 -3.36 -1.10 15.55
C ALA A 115 -2.85 -0.61 16.91
N SER A 116 -2.31 -1.52 17.73
CA SER A 116 -1.78 -1.19 19.06
C SER A 116 -0.34 -0.66 19.01
N GLY A 117 0.32 -0.73 17.85
CA GLY A 117 1.71 -0.33 17.70
C GLY A 117 2.72 -1.29 18.31
N LYS A 118 2.33 -2.54 18.58
CA LYS A 118 3.22 -3.54 19.18
C LYS A 118 4.22 -4.14 18.20
N ILE A 119 3.91 -4.12 16.91
CA ILE A 119 4.83 -4.59 15.88
C ILE A 119 5.79 -3.46 15.56
N ASN A 120 7.05 -3.73 15.78
CA ASN A 120 8.12 -2.75 15.57
C ASN A 120 9.05 -3.19 14.45
#